data_60b0749e4521031bf65092e2608d4f76
#
_entry.id   60b0749e4521031bf65092e2608d4f76
#
_cell.length_a   1.000
_cell.length_b   1.000
_cell.length_c   1.000
_cell.angle_alpha   90.00
_cell.angle_beta   90.00
_cell.angle_gamma   90.00
#
_symmetry.space_group_name_H-M   'P 1'
#
loop_
_entity.id
_entity.type
_entity.pdbx_description
1 polymer ?
#
loop_
_entity_poly.entity_id
_entity_poly.type
_entity_poly.pdbx_seq_one_letter_code
_entity_poly.pdbx_strand_id
1 'polypeptide(L)'
;MFAVYADQPHKDAPLEGLVVGERPEPEVPDGWVTVNVKAASLNLHDVWTLRGVGIKPEQFPMTLGMDAAGTLDDGTEVVIYPVVNQPGWTDDQTLDPKRTLLTEQHQGTFADQVVVPAANALPKPAGLSFAQAACLGTAWLTAYRMLFTKSGIRPGQTMLVQGASGGVSTALIALGKAAGMRVWCTGTSDEKRALAKEVGADEVFEPGARLPERVPVVFDSVGKATWSHSIKSLIPGGTVVTCGATTGEPESAELTRIFFLQLRVLGSTMGTRSEFADLLSYCATAGLQPAIGQELPMERAKEAFEAMIDGRTGGKLVLTR
;
A
#
# COMPACT_ATOMS: atom_id res chain seq x y z
N MET A 1 22.33 -13.77 7.56
CA MET A 1 21.85 -13.20 6.30
C MET A 1 21.80 -11.67 6.39
N PHE A 2 21.98 -10.96 5.27
CA PHE A 2 21.78 -9.52 5.20
C PHE A 2 20.32 -9.14 5.49
N ALA A 3 20.08 -8.03 6.20
CA ALA A 3 18.75 -7.50 6.44
C ALA A 3 18.76 -5.99 6.75
N VAL A 4 17.61 -5.35 6.53
CA VAL A 4 17.29 -4.00 6.99
C VAL A 4 16.22 -4.11 8.06
N TYR A 5 16.52 -3.68 9.28
CA TYR A 5 15.67 -3.93 10.43
C TYR A 5 15.60 -2.74 11.39
N ALA A 6 14.53 -2.70 12.15
CA ALA A 6 14.40 -1.82 13.31
C ALA A 6 15.01 -2.52 14.53
N ASP A 7 16.03 -1.93 15.13
CA ASP A 7 16.65 -2.46 16.35
C ASP A 7 15.79 -2.14 17.58
N GLN A 8 15.26 -0.94 17.62
CA GLN A 8 14.34 -0.43 18.64
C GLN A 8 13.46 0.69 18.07
N PRO A 9 12.32 1.01 18.70
CA PRO A 9 11.46 2.07 18.22
C PRO A 9 12.00 3.46 18.53
N HIS A 10 11.93 4.37 17.56
CA HIS A 10 12.25 5.79 17.73
C HIS A 10 11.11 6.66 17.19
N LYS A 11 10.23 7.13 18.09
CA LYS A 11 9.00 7.84 17.72
C LYS A 11 9.25 9.10 16.89
N ASP A 12 10.20 9.94 17.33
CA ASP A 12 10.45 11.26 16.75
C ASP A 12 11.58 11.26 15.71
N ALA A 13 12.50 10.31 15.81
CA ALA A 13 13.67 10.16 14.92
C ALA A 13 13.77 8.70 14.41
N PRO A 14 12.80 8.23 13.57
CA PRO A 14 12.68 6.82 13.22
C PRO A 14 13.92 6.20 12.58
N LEU A 15 14.74 7.00 11.89
CA LEU A 15 15.98 6.52 11.25
C LEU A 15 17.10 6.19 12.25
N GLU A 16 17.00 6.62 13.51
CA GLU A 16 17.97 6.23 14.54
C GLU A 16 17.84 4.76 14.93
N GLY A 17 16.65 4.16 14.78
CA GLY A 17 16.43 2.74 14.99
C GLY A 17 16.64 1.87 13.75
N LEU A 18 16.93 2.47 12.59
CA LEU A 18 17.12 1.74 11.33
C LEU A 18 18.55 1.20 11.23
N VAL A 19 18.68 -0.11 11.12
CA VAL A 19 19.97 -0.79 10.93
C VAL A 19 19.98 -1.52 9.58
N VAL A 20 21.09 -1.37 8.87
CA VAL A 20 21.42 -2.14 7.66
C VAL A 20 22.59 -3.05 8.02
N GLY A 21 22.37 -4.37 8.04
CA GLY A 21 23.40 -5.29 8.55
C GLY A 21 22.98 -6.75 8.50
N GLU A 22 23.57 -7.54 9.40
CA GLU A 22 23.36 -8.99 9.45
C GLU A 22 22.32 -9.40 10.51
N ARG A 23 21.50 -10.39 10.16
CA ARG A 23 20.55 -11.06 11.05
C ARG A 23 20.72 -12.57 10.97
N PRO A 24 20.33 -13.35 11.99
CA PRO A 24 20.24 -14.80 11.88
C PRO A 24 19.34 -15.20 10.71
N GLU A 25 19.60 -16.34 10.11
CA GLU A 25 18.67 -16.95 9.15
C GLU A 25 17.36 -17.31 9.85
N PRO A 26 16.19 -17.12 9.17
CA PRO A 26 14.92 -17.40 9.79
C PRO A 26 14.69 -18.93 9.90
N GLU A 27 14.08 -19.35 11.00
CA GLU A 27 13.54 -20.71 11.11
C GLU A 27 12.27 -20.83 10.25
N VAL A 28 12.08 -21.99 9.60
CA VAL A 28 10.94 -22.26 8.73
C VAL A 28 9.94 -23.16 9.47
N PRO A 29 8.80 -22.62 9.94
CA PRO A 29 7.76 -23.43 10.58
C PRO A 29 7.08 -24.40 9.59
N ASP A 30 6.43 -25.44 10.10
CA ASP A 30 5.63 -26.34 9.29
C ASP A 30 4.55 -25.59 8.50
N GLY A 31 4.46 -25.87 7.20
CA GLY A 31 3.51 -25.22 6.29
C GLY A 31 3.94 -23.81 5.81
N TRP A 32 5.14 -23.37 6.17
CA TRP A 32 5.75 -22.14 5.66
C TRP A 32 6.82 -22.44 4.60
N VAL A 33 7.17 -21.43 3.83
CA VAL A 33 8.20 -21.53 2.78
C VAL A 33 9.16 -20.36 2.87
N THR A 34 10.39 -20.60 2.45
CA THR A 34 11.39 -19.55 2.27
C THR A 34 11.25 -18.94 0.89
N VAL A 35 11.26 -17.62 0.83
CA VAL A 35 11.33 -16.85 -0.42
C VAL A 35 12.68 -16.14 -0.46
N ASN A 36 13.49 -16.44 -1.46
CA ASN A 36 14.73 -15.73 -1.77
C ASN A 36 14.37 -14.41 -2.44
N VAL A 37 14.52 -13.30 -1.73
CA VAL A 37 14.05 -11.97 -2.16
C VAL A 37 14.88 -11.48 -3.33
N LYS A 38 14.23 -10.98 -4.38
CA LYS A 38 14.83 -10.29 -5.52
C LYS A 38 14.54 -8.80 -5.54
N ALA A 39 13.35 -8.42 -5.08
CA ALA A 39 12.95 -7.04 -4.89
C ALA A 39 11.91 -6.95 -3.76
N ALA A 40 11.94 -5.85 -3.04
CA ALA A 40 11.00 -5.52 -1.98
C ALA A 40 10.63 -4.04 -2.09
N SER A 41 9.45 -3.63 -1.66
CA SER A 41 9.03 -2.23 -1.79
C SER A 41 8.62 -1.60 -0.47
N LEU A 42 9.01 -0.33 -0.26
CA LEU A 42 8.69 0.43 0.94
C LEU A 42 7.21 0.82 0.98
N ASN A 43 6.68 0.81 2.18
CA ASN A 43 5.37 1.35 2.54
C ASN A 43 5.50 2.26 3.77
N LEU A 44 4.55 3.18 3.98
CA LEU A 44 4.51 4.00 5.19
C LEU A 44 4.42 3.15 6.47
N HIS A 45 3.89 1.94 6.37
CA HIS A 45 3.88 0.97 7.46
C HIS A 45 5.27 0.70 8.02
N ASP A 46 6.30 0.60 7.18
CA ASP A 46 7.67 0.37 7.60
C ASP A 46 8.20 1.54 8.46
N VAL A 47 7.81 2.77 8.13
CA VAL A 47 8.11 3.96 8.94
C VAL A 47 7.32 3.94 10.26
N TRP A 48 6.07 3.46 10.26
CA TRP A 48 5.29 3.29 11.48
C TRP A 48 5.91 2.25 12.41
N THR A 49 6.41 1.14 11.88
CA THR A 49 7.15 0.12 12.64
C THR A 49 8.40 0.71 13.29
N LEU A 50 9.20 1.51 12.57
CA LEU A 50 10.34 2.23 13.13
C LEU A 50 9.95 3.20 14.25
N ARG A 51 8.73 3.75 14.21
CA ARG A 51 8.18 4.60 15.28
C ARG A 51 7.57 3.83 16.45
N GLY A 52 7.50 2.50 16.37
CA GLY A 52 6.88 1.65 17.37
C GLY A 52 5.35 1.61 17.31
N VAL A 53 4.76 1.93 16.15
CA VAL A 53 3.31 1.88 15.94
C VAL A 53 2.93 0.52 15.34
N GLY A 54 1.95 -0.17 15.94
CA GLY A 54 1.49 -1.49 15.48
C GLY A 54 2.37 -2.67 15.91
N ILE A 55 3.43 -2.42 16.65
CA ILE A 55 4.39 -3.43 17.10
C ILE A 55 4.69 -3.24 18.59
N LYS A 56 4.93 -4.32 19.32
CA LYS A 56 5.26 -4.29 20.75
C LYS A 56 6.78 -4.27 20.96
N PRO A 57 7.27 -3.70 22.09
CA PRO A 57 8.71 -3.62 22.38
C PRO A 57 9.45 -4.96 22.35
N GLU A 58 8.79 -6.05 22.78
CA GLU A 58 9.38 -7.40 22.81
C GLU A 58 9.54 -8.04 21.43
N GLN A 59 9.02 -7.43 20.37
CA GLN A 59 9.11 -7.93 18.99
C GLN A 59 10.34 -7.38 18.25
N PHE A 60 11.06 -6.42 18.87
CA PHE A 60 12.32 -5.92 18.32
C PHE A 60 13.50 -6.84 18.71
N PRO A 61 14.53 -6.96 17.86
CA PRO A 61 14.69 -6.30 16.58
C PRO A 61 13.81 -6.93 15.47
N MET A 62 13.19 -6.08 14.63
CA MET A 62 12.23 -6.48 13.60
C MET A 62 12.76 -6.17 12.19
N THR A 63 12.92 -7.18 11.35
CA THR A 63 13.19 -6.98 9.92
C THR A 63 12.01 -6.27 9.26
N LEU A 64 12.27 -5.19 8.53
CA LEU A 64 11.26 -4.37 7.89
C LEU A 64 10.82 -4.93 6.53
N GLY A 65 9.83 -4.31 5.93
CA GLY A 65 9.29 -4.67 4.61
C GLY A 65 8.07 -5.60 4.68
N MET A 66 7.00 -5.19 4.01
CA MET A 66 5.78 -5.98 3.87
C MET A 66 5.68 -6.64 2.50
N ASP A 67 6.24 -6.01 1.49
CA ASP A 67 6.10 -6.35 0.09
C ASP A 67 7.39 -6.95 -0.46
N ALA A 68 7.31 -8.08 -1.15
CA ALA A 68 8.42 -8.57 -1.96
C ALA A 68 7.96 -9.47 -3.10
N ALA A 69 8.86 -9.65 -4.05
CA ALA A 69 8.84 -10.68 -5.05
C ALA A 69 10.22 -11.37 -5.09
N GLY A 70 10.23 -12.65 -5.35
CA GLY A 70 11.45 -13.46 -5.33
C GLY A 70 11.22 -14.85 -5.86
N THR A 71 12.07 -15.79 -5.46
CA THR A 71 11.99 -17.18 -5.89
C THR A 71 11.92 -18.13 -4.69
N LEU A 72 11.17 -19.21 -4.83
CA LEU A 72 11.31 -20.38 -3.96
C LEU A 72 12.62 -21.10 -4.26
N ASP A 73 12.99 -22.08 -3.44
CA ASP A 73 14.23 -22.86 -3.60
C ASP A 73 14.26 -23.67 -4.89
N ASP A 74 13.10 -24.05 -5.43
CA ASP A 74 12.96 -24.74 -6.72
C ASP A 74 13.02 -23.79 -7.94
N GLY A 75 13.21 -22.48 -7.72
CA GLY A 75 13.27 -21.47 -8.76
C GLY A 75 11.89 -20.87 -9.14
N THR A 76 10.80 -21.32 -8.55
CA THR A 76 9.45 -20.77 -8.82
C THR A 76 9.40 -19.30 -8.44
N GLU A 77 9.02 -18.43 -9.38
CA GLU A 77 8.88 -17.00 -9.15
C GLU A 77 7.57 -16.67 -8.42
N VAL A 78 7.66 -15.95 -7.31
CA VAL A 78 6.52 -15.62 -6.44
C VAL A 78 6.45 -14.16 -6.04
N VAL A 79 5.24 -13.74 -5.66
CA VAL A 79 4.94 -12.45 -5.02
C VAL A 79 4.31 -12.74 -3.65
N ILE A 80 4.68 -11.97 -2.64
CA ILE A 80 4.25 -12.20 -1.26
C ILE A 80 2.93 -11.48 -0.97
N TYR A 81 1.96 -12.22 -0.43
CA TYR A 81 0.78 -11.69 0.24
C TYR A 81 1.11 -11.43 1.71
N PRO A 82 1.07 -10.16 2.19
CA PRO A 82 1.69 -9.81 3.48
C PRO A 82 0.80 -10.04 4.71
N VAL A 83 -0.48 -10.44 4.54
CA VAL A 83 -1.39 -10.68 5.68
C VAL A 83 -1.25 -12.12 6.15
N VAL A 84 -0.90 -12.31 7.41
CA VAL A 84 -0.80 -13.62 8.05
C VAL A 84 -2.01 -13.79 8.97
N ASN A 85 -2.77 -14.86 8.74
CA ASN A 85 -3.98 -15.19 9.47
C ASN A 85 -3.74 -16.34 10.48
N GLN A 86 -4.63 -16.44 11.46
CA GLN A 86 -4.63 -17.62 12.33
C GLN A 86 -4.88 -18.90 11.53
N PRO A 87 -4.28 -20.04 11.92
CA PRO A 87 -4.52 -21.31 11.26
C PRO A 87 -6.02 -21.65 11.18
N GLY A 88 -6.47 -22.09 9.99
CA GLY A 88 -7.87 -22.48 9.75
C GLY A 88 -8.85 -21.32 9.49
N TRP A 89 -8.41 -20.08 9.43
CA TRP A 89 -9.27 -18.97 9.01
C TRP A 89 -9.60 -19.06 7.51
N THR A 90 -10.89 -19.13 7.16
CA THR A 90 -11.39 -19.34 5.78
C THR A 90 -12.16 -18.16 5.20
N ASP A 91 -12.61 -17.23 6.06
CA ASP A 91 -13.36 -16.03 5.65
C ASP A 91 -12.41 -14.92 5.13
N ASP A 92 -12.94 -13.71 5.00
CA ASP A 92 -12.17 -12.51 4.64
C ASP A 92 -10.96 -12.34 5.57
N GLN A 93 -9.76 -12.50 5.00
CA GLN A 93 -8.49 -12.44 5.74
C GLN A 93 -8.30 -11.11 6.48
N THR A 94 -8.88 -10.03 5.96
CA THR A 94 -8.77 -8.71 6.58
C THR A 94 -9.66 -8.54 7.82
N LEU A 95 -10.59 -9.45 8.05
CA LEU A 95 -11.53 -9.45 9.18
C LEU A 95 -11.15 -10.45 10.28
N ASP A 96 -10.10 -11.25 10.09
CA ASP A 96 -9.57 -12.13 11.13
C ASP A 96 -9.11 -11.26 12.33
N PRO A 97 -9.69 -11.45 13.53
CA PRO A 97 -9.31 -10.66 14.71
C PRO A 97 -7.89 -10.94 15.20
N LYS A 98 -7.27 -12.03 14.75
CA LYS A 98 -5.89 -12.41 15.07
C LYS A 98 -4.93 -12.25 13.89
N ARG A 99 -5.40 -11.62 12.79
CA ARG A 99 -4.50 -11.32 11.68
C ARG A 99 -3.35 -10.44 12.14
N THR A 100 -2.22 -10.63 11.52
CA THR A 100 -1.07 -9.75 11.63
C THR A 100 -0.51 -9.47 10.24
N LEU A 101 0.31 -8.46 10.15
CA LEU A 101 1.06 -8.17 8.94
C LEU A 101 2.52 -8.57 9.15
N LEU A 102 3.24 -8.81 8.08
CA LEU A 102 4.69 -8.82 8.15
C LEU A 102 5.17 -7.51 8.78
N THR A 103 6.26 -7.54 9.52
CA THR A 103 6.80 -6.43 10.33
C THR A 103 6.00 -6.07 11.60
N GLU A 104 5.03 -6.89 11.98
CA GLU A 104 4.32 -6.75 13.26
C GLU A 104 4.66 -7.91 14.22
N GLN A 105 4.35 -9.14 13.84
CA GLN A 105 4.66 -10.35 14.61
C GLN A 105 5.62 -11.30 13.87
N HIS A 106 5.79 -11.11 12.59
CA HIS A 106 6.67 -11.89 11.72
C HIS A 106 7.71 -10.98 11.09
N GLN A 107 8.92 -11.51 10.86
CA GLN A 107 10.00 -10.77 10.22
C GLN A 107 9.58 -10.35 8.80
N GLY A 108 10.06 -9.20 8.36
CA GLY A 108 9.69 -8.60 7.08
C GLY A 108 10.57 -9.05 5.90
N THR A 109 10.39 -8.36 4.79
CA THR A 109 10.92 -8.72 3.48
C THR A 109 12.23 -8.02 3.09
N PHE A 110 12.72 -7.07 3.87
CA PHE A 110 13.98 -6.38 3.56
C PHE A 110 15.17 -7.19 4.05
N ALA A 111 15.37 -8.36 3.43
CA ALA A 111 16.44 -9.29 3.75
C ALA A 111 16.77 -10.17 2.52
N ASP A 112 17.84 -10.98 2.60
CA ASP A 112 18.13 -12.01 1.60
C ASP A 112 16.96 -12.99 1.42
N GLN A 113 16.32 -13.34 2.55
CA GLN A 113 15.24 -14.32 2.62
C GLN A 113 14.15 -13.85 3.57
N VAL A 114 12.92 -14.24 3.26
CA VAL A 114 11.77 -14.10 4.15
C VAL A 114 10.99 -15.41 4.19
N VAL A 115 10.45 -15.74 5.36
CA VAL A 115 9.63 -16.94 5.57
C VAL A 115 8.18 -16.53 5.72
N VAL A 116 7.30 -17.14 4.92
CA VAL A 116 5.86 -16.85 4.88
C VAL A 116 5.05 -18.15 4.82
N PRO A 117 3.77 -18.15 5.24
CA PRO A 117 2.88 -19.27 4.98
C PRO A 117 2.91 -19.64 3.50
N ALA A 118 3.00 -20.92 3.15
CA ALA A 118 3.10 -21.37 1.75
C ALA A 118 1.99 -20.79 0.86
N ALA A 119 0.77 -20.63 1.40
CA ALA A 119 -0.36 -20.03 0.70
C ALA A 119 -0.20 -18.51 0.45
N ASN A 120 0.77 -17.85 1.06
CA ASN A 120 1.06 -16.43 0.91
C ASN A 120 2.12 -16.14 -0.17
N ALA A 121 2.75 -17.19 -0.72
CA ALA A 121 3.64 -17.09 -1.87
C ALA A 121 2.82 -17.38 -3.15
N LEU A 122 2.33 -16.33 -3.80
CA LEU A 122 1.51 -16.44 -5.02
C LEU A 122 2.40 -16.39 -6.27
N PRO A 123 2.04 -17.09 -7.37
CA PRO A 123 2.81 -17.04 -8.61
C PRO A 123 2.96 -15.59 -9.12
N LYS A 124 4.19 -15.18 -9.44
CA LYS A 124 4.48 -13.89 -10.06
C LYS A 124 4.01 -13.89 -11.53
N PRO A 125 3.24 -12.89 -11.97
CA PRO A 125 2.90 -12.76 -13.39
C PRO A 125 4.16 -12.64 -14.27
N ALA A 126 4.24 -13.42 -15.33
CA ALA A 126 5.42 -13.48 -16.22
C ALA A 126 5.74 -12.11 -16.89
N GLY A 127 4.75 -11.25 -17.10
CA GLY A 127 4.94 -9.94 -17.73
C GLY A 127 5.46 -8.83 -16.80
N LEU A 128 5.64 -9.12 -15.49
CA LEU A 128 6.15 -8.15 -14.51
C LEU A 128 7.57 -8.48 -14.10
N SER A 129 8.43 -7.46 -13.97
CA SER A 129 9.72 -7.60 -13.29
C SER A 129 9.52 -7.88 -11.80
N PHE A 130 10.56 -8.36 -11.09
CA PHE A 130 10.50 -8.51 -9.64
C PHE A 130 10.22 -7.19 -8.93
N ALA A 131 10.82 -6.10 -9.39
CA ALA A 131 10.59 -4.75 -8.85
C ALA A 131 9.12 -4.31 -8.99
N GLN A 132 8.51 -4.53 -10.15
CA GLN A 132 7.09 -4.23 -10.37
C GLN A 132 6.19 -5.13 -9.52
N ALA A 133 6.44 -6.43 -9.52
CA ALA A 133 5.66 -7.38 -8.75
C ALA A 133 5.73 -7.11 -7.24
N ALA A 134 6.90 -6.75 -6.72
CA ALA A 134 7.10 -6.37 -5.31
C ALA A 134 6.26 -5.16 -4.87
N CYS A 135 5.72 -4.36 -5.78
CA CYS A 135 4.88 -3.20 -5.42
C CYS A 135 3.41 -3.55 -5.16
N LEU A 136 2.98 -4.80 -5.41
CA LEU A 136 1.56 -5.14 -5.51
C LEU A 136 0.92 -5.57 -4.18
N GLY A 137 1.70 -6.10 -3.21
CA GLY A 137 1.17 -6.76 -2.01
C GLY A 137 0.43 -5.86 -1.03
N THR A 138 0.85 -4.62 -0.86
CA THR A 138 0.24 -3.69 0.11
C THR A 138 -0.52 -2.57 -0.58
N ALA A 139 0.17 -1.64 -1.23
CA ALA A 139 -0.46 -0.43 -1.75
C ALA A 139 -1.44 -0.70 -2.89
N TRP A 140 -1.07 -1.55 -3.84
CA TRP A 140 -1.91 -1.91 -4.96
C TRP A 140 -3.08 -2.79 -4.56
N LEU A 141 -2.86 -3.77 -3.68
CA LEU A 141 -3.93 -4.61 -3.12
C LEU A 141 -4.95 -3.77 -2.33
N THR A 142 -4.47 -2.83 -1.52
CA THR A 142 -5.34 -1.89 -0.81
C THR A 142 -6.17 -1.06 -1.79
N ALA A 143 -5.55 -0.51 -2.84
CA ALA A 143 -6.24 0.25 -3.88
C ALA A 143 -7.26 -0.60 -4.65
N TYR A 144 -6.92 -1.84 -5.00
CA TYR A 144 -7.82 -2.79 -5.66
C TYR A 144 -9.08 -3.04 -4.81
N ARG A 145 -8.91 -3.36 -3.53
CA ARG A 145 -10.03 -3.55 -2.60
C ARG A 145 -10.88 -2.30 -2.45
N MET A 146 -10.26 -1.13 -2.27
CA MET A 146 -10.98 0.14 -2.19
C MET A 146 -11.85 0.36 -3.42
N LEU A 147 -11.28 0.14 -4.61
CA LEU A 147 -11.94 0.42 -5.88
C LEU A 147 -13.03 -0.60 -6.19
N PHE A 148 -12.71 -1.89 -6.21
CA PHE A 148 -13.60 -2.93 -6.76
C PHE A 148 -14.53 -3.54 -5.71
N THR A 149 -14.07 -3.67 -4.45
CA THR A 149 -14.87 -4.32 -3.39
C THR A 149 -15.68 -3.33 -2.57
N LYS A 150 -15.11 -2.15 -2.25
CA LYS A 150 -15.74 -1.23 -1.29
C LYS A 150 -16.54 -0.11 -1.94
N SER A 151 -16.07 0.46 -3.03
CA SER A 151 -16.60 1.74 -3.54
C SER A 151 -17.99 1.65 -4.17
N GLY A 152 -18.27 0.57 -4.89
CA GLY A 152 -19.46 0.40 -5.71
C GLY A 152 -19.47 1.30 -6.96
N ILE A 153 -18.35 1.93 -7.32
CA ILE A 153 -18.22 2.75 -8.54
C ILE A 153 -18.31 1.87 -9.81
N ARG A 154 -18.78 2.46 -10.88
CA ARG A 154 -18.95 1.76 -12.17
C ARG A 154 -18.17 2.47 -13.29
N PRO A 155 -17.75 1.75 -14.34
CA PRO A 155 -17.16 2.36 -15.53
C PRO A 155 -17.99 3.54 -16.05
N GLY A 156 -17.31 4.59 -16.52
CA GLY A 156 -17.93 5.84 -16.99
C GLY A 156 -18.21 6.87 -15.87
N GLN A 157 -18.21 6.48 -14.61
CA GLN A 157 -18.36 7.42 -13.49
C GLN A 157 -17.04 8.11 -13.15
N THR A 158 -17.15 9.28 -12.50
CA THR A 158 -15.99 10.05 -12.01
C THR A 158 -15.64 9.63 -10.60
N MET A 159 -14.36 9.43 -10.32
CA MET A 159 -13.81 9.23 -8.99
C MET A 159 -12.81 10.32 -8.64
N LEU A 160 -12.74 10.69 -7.36
CA LEU A 160 -11.70 11.59 -6.85
C LEU A 160 -10.73 10.79 -5.97
N VAL A 161 -9.44 10.92 -6.24
CA VAL A 161 -8.37 10.39 -5.41
C VAL A 161 -7.70 11.55 -4.67
N GLN A 162 -7.67 11.50 -3.35
CA GLN A 162 -6.90 12.45 -2.54
C GLN A 162 -5.43 12.02 -2.49
N GLY A 163 -4.55 12.90 -2.98
CA GLY A 163 -3.13 12.61 -3.16
C GLY A 163 -2.79 12.08 -4.56
N ALA A 164 -1.60 12.45 -5.06
CA ALA A 164 -1.22 12.22 -6.46
C ALA A 164 -0.01 11.28 -6.63
N SER A 165 0.84 11.11 -5.60
CA SER A 165 2.15 10.46 -5.76
C SER A 165 2.40 9.27 -4.82
N GLY A 166 1.52 9.03 -3.85
CA GLY A 166 1.64 7.90 -2.93
C GLY A 166 1.32 6.56 -3.61
N GLY A 167 1.81 5.46 -3.04
CA GLY A 167 1.61 4.12 -3.61
C GLY A 167 0.13 3.75 -3.81
N VAL A 168 -0.74 4.02 -2.83
CA VAL A 168 -2.20 3.77 -2.96
C VAL A 168 -2.83 4.71 -3.98
N SER A 169 -2.46 5.99 -4.00
CA SER A 169 -3.02 6.97 -4.93
C SER A 169 -2.68 6.64 -6.38
N THR A 170 -1.41 6.35 -6.69
CA THR A 170 -0.98 5.97 -8.04
C THR A 170 -1.63 4.67 -8.50
N ALA A 171 -1.79 3.69 -7.60
CA ALA A 171 -2.50 2.46 -7.87
C ALA A 171 -3.99 2.70 -8.18
N LEU A 172 -4.69 3.52 -7.38
CA LEU A 172 -6.10 3.90 -7.64
C LEU A 172 -6.27 4.59 -8.98
N ILE A 173 -5.35 5.48 -9.35
CA ILE A 173 -5.37 6.18 -10.63
C ILE A 173 -5.22 5.17 -11.78
N ALA A 174 -4.20 4.32 -11.74
CA ALA A 174 -3.93 3.33 -12.79
C ALA A 174 -5.08 2.31 -12.93
N LEU A 175 -5.53 1.72 -11.81
CA LEU A 175 -6.61 0.74 -11.78
C LEU A 175 -7.95 1.36 -12.23
N GLY A 176 -8.28 2.56 -11.73
CA GLY A 176 -9.51 3.26 -12.09
C GLY A 176 -9.55 3.63 -13.57
N LYS A 177 -8.43 4.12 -14.11
CA LYS A 177 -8.31 4.44 -15.54
C LYS A 177 -8.48 3.20 -16.40
N ALA A 178 -7.78 2.12 -16.09
CA ALA A 178 -7.89 0.86 -16.82
C ALA A 178 -9.29 0.24 -16.74
N ALA A 179 -10.01 0.46 -15.64
CA ALA A 179 -11.38 0.00 -15.46
C ALA A 179 -12.43 0.94 -16.06
N GLY A 180 -12.02 1.98 -16.79
CA GLY A 180 -12.92 2.87 -17.53
C GLY A 180 -13.59 3.95 -16.68
N MET A 181 -13.06 4.31 -15.52
CA MET A 181 -13.49 5.45 -14.73
C MET A 181 -12.88 6.76 -15.26
N ARG A 182 -13.56 7.87 -15.04
CA ARG A 182 -12.97 9.20 -15.15
C ARG A 182 -12.28 9.51 -13.83
N VAL A 183 -10.95 9.64 -13.87
CA VAL A 183 -10.12 9.74 -12.67
C VAL A 183 -9.66 11.18 -12.45
N TRP A 184 -10.09 11.77 -11.34
CA TRP A 184 -9.62 13.05 -10.83
C TRP A 184 -8.74 12.83 -9.61
N CYS A 185 -7.72 13.65 -9.43
CA CYS A 185 -6.91 13.59 -8.21
C CYS A 185 -6.46 14.97 -7.73
N THR A 186 -6.05 15.03 -6.45
CA THR A 186 -5.42 16.24 -5.89
C THR A 186 -3.95 16.00 -5.62
N GLY A 187 -3.11 17.03 -5.80
CA GLY A 187 -1.66 16.94 -5.56
C GLY A 187 -1.08 18.25 -5.06
N THR A 188 -0.16 18.17 -4.10
CA THR A 188 0.42 19.32 -3.37
C THR A 188 1.48 20.09 -4.16
N SER A 189 2.01 19.53 -5.24
CA SER A 189 2.97 20.20 -6.12
C SER A 189 2.70 19.89 -7.59
N ASP A 190 3.27 20.68 -8.49
CA ASP A 190 3.13 20.47 -9.94
C ASP A 190 3.75 19.14 -10.37
N GLU A 191 4.89 18.75 -9.81
CA GLU A 191 5.56 17.48 -10.10
C GLU A 191 4.67 16.28 -9.73
N LYS A 192 4.02 16.34 -8.55
CA LYS A 192 3.10 15.28 -8.11
C LYS A 192 1.85 15.21 -9.00
N ARG A 193 1.33 16.36 -9.42
CA ARG A 193 0.20 16.42 -10.35
C ARG A 193 0.59 15.91 -11.75
N ALA A 194 1.80 16.23 -12.23
CA ALA A 194 2.33 15.72 -13.50
C ALA A 194 2.44 14.19 -13.48
N LEU A 195 3.03 13.61 -12.42
CA LEU A 195 3.06 12.15 -12.23
C LEU A 195 1.67 11.53 -12.29
N ALA A 196 0.68 12.11 -11.61
CA ALA A 196 -0.68 11.58 -11.66
C ALA A 196 -1.28 11.58 -13.07
N LYS A 197 -0.97 12.61 -13.89
CA LYS A 197 -1.35 12.65 -15.32
C LYS A 197 -0.66 11.54 -16.11
N GLU A 198 0.63 11.33 -15.89
CA GLU A 198 1.39 10.24 -16.54
C GLU A 198 0.84 8.86 -16.19
N VAL A 199 0.43 8.66 -14.93
CA VAL A 199 -0.20 7.42 -14.46
C VAL A 199 -1.61 7.22 -15.02
N GLY A 200 -2.29 8.29 -15.48
CA GLY A 200 -3.58 8.18 -16.16
C GLY A 200 -4.72 9.03 -15.58
N ALA A 201 -4.45 9.97 -14.68
CA ALA A 201 -5.50 10.88 -14.19
C ALA A 201 -6.02 11.77 -15.33
N ASP A 202 -7.35 11.86 -15.46
CA ASP A 202 -7.98 12.72 -16.48
C ASP A 202 -7.89 14.20 -16.10
N GLU A 203 -8.02 14.52 -14.80
CA GLU A 203 -7.89 15.88 -14.26
C GLU A 203 -7.10 15.87 -12.95
N VAL A 204 -6.35 16.93 -12.71
CA VAL A 204 -5.57 17.12 -11.48
C VAL A 204 -5.84 18.50 -10.90
N PHE A 205 -5.92 18.56 -9.58
CA PHE A 205 -6.28 19.78 -8.85
C PHE A 205 -5.32 20.03 -7.67
N GLU A 206 -5.27 21.26 -7.19
CA GLU A 206 -4.66 21.56 -5.90
C GLU A 206 -5.51 21.01 -4.74
N PRO A 207 -4.91 20.72 -3.57
CA PRO A 207 -5.67 20.30 -2.40
C PRO A 207 -6.74 21.34 -2.02
N GLY A 208 -7.97 20.87 -1.81
CA GLY A 208 -9.10 21.75 -1.44
C GLY A 208 -9.69 22.56 -2.59
N ALA A 209 -9.21 22.42 -3.81
CA ALA A 209 -9.75 23.14 -4.97
C ALA A 209 -11.23 22.82 -5.22
N ARG A 210 -11.99 23.82 -5.68
CA ARG A 210 -13.36 23.59 -6.13
C ARG A 210 -13.33 22.73 -7.40
N LEU A 211 -13.97 21.58 -7.34
CA LEU A 211 -14.11 20.69 -8.50
C LEU A 211 -15.18 21.19 -9.48
N PRO A 212 -15.10 20.86 -10.78
CA PRO A 212 -16.12 21.21 -11.78
C PRO A 212 -17.51 20.69 -11.42
N GLU A 213 -17.57 19.50 -10.85
CA GLU A 213 -18.80 18.87 -10.35
C GLU A 213 -18.50 18.02 -9.10
N ARG A 214 -19.55 17.61 -8.38
CA ARG A 214 -19.41 16.63 -7.30
C ARG A 214 -19.33 15.23 -7.87
N VAL A 215 -18.65 14.32 -7.14
CA VAL A 215 -18.36 12.95 -7.57
C VAL A 215 -19.12 11.92 -6.75
N PRO A 216 -19.45 10.76 -7.31
CA PRO A 216 -20.10 9.68 -6.56
C PRO A 216 -19.16 9.00 -5.55
N VAL A 217 -17.84 8.98 -5.80
CA VAL A 217 -16.87 8.30 -4.94
C VAL A 217 -15.61 9.13 -4.75
N VAL A 218 -15.13 9.18 -3.51
CA VAL A 218 -13.83 9.74 -3.12
C VAL A 218 -13.00 8.66 -2.43
N PHE A 219 -11.74 8.55 -2.80
CA PHE A 219 -10.74 7.72 -2.14
C PHE A 219 -9.77 8.60 -1.35
N ASP A 220 -9.67 8.36 -0.05
CA ASP A 220 -8.87 9.20 0.86
C ASP A 220 -7.97 8.34 1.77
N SER A 221 -6.66 8.49 1.64
CA SER A 221 -5.64 7.91 2.52
C SER A 221 -4.89 8.97 3.32
N VAL A 222 -5.27 10.24 3.15
CA VAL A 222 -4.56 11.42 3.67
C VAL A 222 -5.10 11.83 5.05
N GLY A 223 -6.42 11.86 5.23
CA GLY A 223 -7.05 12.16 6.51
C GLY A 223 -7.23 13.65 6.78
N LYS A 224 -6.68 14.15 7.89
CA LYS A 224 -6.93 15.53 8.40
C LYS A 224 -6.90 16.61 7.33
N ALA A 225 -5.89 16.60 6.48
CA ALA A 225 -5.69 17.65 5.48
C ALA A 225 -6.73 17.64 4.33
N THR A 226 -7.40 16.49 4.08
CA THR A 226 -8.28 16.32 2.93
C THR A 226 -9.72 15.95 3.29
N TRP A 227 -9.98 15.50 4.50
CA TRP A 227 -11.28 14.96 4.92
C TRP A 227 -12.46 15.89 4.60
N SER A 228 -12.38 17.15 5.00
CA SER A 228 -13.45 18.12 4.74
C SER A 228 -13.70 18.31 3.23
N HIS A 229 -12.64 18.35 2.43
CA HIS A 229 -12.74 18.41 0.97
C HIS A 229 -13.37 17.12 0.41
N SER A 230 -12.96 15.97 0.90
CA SER A 230 -13.48 14.65 0.48
C SER A 230 -15.00 14.56 0.70
N ILE A 231 -15.48 14.92 1.90
CA ILE A 231 -16.91 14.92 2.24
C ILE A 231 -17.69 15.96 1.41
N LYS A 232 -17.14 17.15 1.18
CA LYS A 232 -17.78 18.22 0.41
C LYS A 232 -17.85 17.96 -1.09
N SER A 233 -16.96 17.12 -1.59
CA SER A 233 -16.89 16.77 -3.02
C SER A 233 -17.92 15.72 -3.44
N LEU A 234 -18.60 15.06 -2.50
CA LEU A 234 -19.56 14.00 -2.78
C LEU A 234 -20.93 14.52 -3.21
N ILE A 235 -21.55 13.83 -4.17
CA ILE A 235 -22.99 13.94 -4.47
C ILE A 235 -23.81 13.37 -3.30
N PRO A 236 -25.13 13.70 -3.16
CA PRO A 236 -26.00 12.96 -2.26
C PRO A 236 -25.96 11.45 -2.52
N GLY A 237 -25.88 10.64 -1.45
CA GLY A 237 -25.72 9.18 -1.54
C GLY A 237 -24.30 8.73 -1.91
N GLY A 238 -23.36 9.65 -2.09
CA GLY A 238 -21.97 9.36 -2.45
C GLY A 238 -21.18 8.62 -1.34
N THR A 239 -20.04 8.09 -1.72
CA THR A 239 -19.20 7.25 -0.86
C THR A 239 -17.79 7.83 -0.72
N VAL A 240 -17.28 7.95 0.51
CA VAL A 240 -15.85 8.04 0.75
C VAL A 240 -15.32 6.70 1.22
N VAL A 241 -14.22 6.23 0.61
CA VAL A 241 -13.49 5.04 1.03
C VAL A 241 -12.15 5.50 1.58
N THR A 242 -11.85 5.14 2.84
CA THR A 242 -10.58 5.52 3.49
C THR A 242 -9.79 4.29 3.92
N CYS A 243 -8.47 4.36 3.75
CA CYS A 243 -7.53 3.30 4.18
C CYS A 243 -6.39 3.85 5.06
N GLY A 244 -6.46 5.09 5.47
CA GLY A 244 -5.41 5.71 6.28
C GLY A 244 -5.66 7.18 6.57
N ALA A 245 -4.82 7.73 7.46
CA ALA A 245 -4.84 9.12 7.88
C ALA A 245 -3.38 9.63 8.02
N THR A 246 -2.67 9.72 6.89
CA THR A 246 -1.22 10.02 6.88
C THR A 246 -0.89 11.42 7.42
N THR A 247 -1.85 12.34 7.40
CA THR A 247 -1.74 13.69 8.01
C THR A 247 -2.42 13.80 9.37
N GLY A 248 -2.82 12.66 9.95
CA GLY A 248 -3.53 12.58 11.22
C GLY A 248 -5.05 12.50 11.06
N GLU A 249 -5.73 12.36 12.19
CA GLU A 249 -7.18 12.24 12.24
C GLU A 249 -7.85 13.60 12.04
N PRO A 250 -9.01 13.66 11.33
CA PRO A 250 -9.77 14.90 11.16
C PRO A 250 -10.37 15.36 12.49
N GLU A 251 -10.40 16.68 12.69
CA GLU A 251 -10.98 17.30 13.90
C GLU A 251 -12.52 17.17 13.94
N SER A 252 -13.15 17.01 12.78
CA SER A 252 -14.60 16.84 12.64
C SER A 252 -14.93 15.74 11.67
N ALA A 253 -15.88 14.89 12.02
CA ALA A 253 -16.43 13.88 11.11
C ALA A 253 -17.37 14.45 10.04
N GLU A 254 -17.74 15.75 10.09
CA GLU A 254 -18.73 16.40 9.20
C GLU A 254 -20.11 15.70 9.27
N LEU A 255 -20.54 15.26 10.47
CA LEU A 255 -21.75 14.45 10.67
C LEU A 255 -23.00 15.05 10.05
N THR A 256 -23.21 16.37 10.19
CA THR A 256 -24.36 17.06 9.60
C THR A 256 -24.44 16.82 8.09
N ARG A 257 -23.32 16.89 7.40
CA ARG A 257 -23.28 16.65 5.96
C ARG A 257 -23.46 15.16 5.63
N ILE A 258 -22.87 14.27 6.43
CA ILE A 258 -22.99 12.83 6.25
C ILE A 258 -24.46 12.41 6.31
N PHE A 259 -25.21 12.76 7.37
CA PHE A 259 -26.62 12.32 7.48
C PHE A 259 -27.53 13.05 6.50
N PHE A 260 -27.34 14.38 6.30
CA PHE A 260 -28.21 15.17 5.44
C PHE A 260 -28.13 14.74 3.97
N LEU A 261 -26.92 14.45 3.50
CA LEU A 261 -26.68 13.97 2.13
C LEU A 261 -26.67 12.44 2.03
N GLN A 262 -26.96 11.70 3.10
CA GLN A 262 -27.00 10.23 3.16
C GLN A 262 -25.69 9.60 2.62
N LEU A 263 -24.54 10.17 3.02
CA LEU A 263 -23.22 9.71 2.55
C LEU A 263 -22.84 8.39 3.23
N ARG A 264 -22.05 7.60 2.50
CA ARG A 264 -21.41 6.39 3.04
C ARG A 264 -19.94 6.67 3.34
N VAL A 265 -19.50 6.27 4.53
CA VAL A 265 -18.09 6.32 4.97
C VAL A 265 -17.63 4.89 5.19
N LEU A 266 -16.70 4.42 4.37
CA LEU A 266 -16.26 3.04 4.38
C LEU A 266 -14.76 2.94 4.67
N GLY A 267 -14.42 2.17 5.71
CA GLY A 267 -13.03 1.78 5.98
C GLY A 267 -12.58 0.64 5.09
N SER A 268 -11.31 0.65 4.71
CA SER A 268 -10.65 -0.42 3.97
C SER A 268 -9.23 -0.61 4.49
N THR A 269 -8.78 -1.86 4.57
CA THR A 269 -7.39 -2.19 4.92
C THR A 269 -6.97 -3.41 4.11
N MET A 270 -5.79 -3.33 3.50
CA MET A 270 -5.24 -4.42 2.70
C MET A 270 -6.27 -4.99 1.68
N GLY A 271 -6.23 -6.28 1.44
CA GLY A 271 -7.20 -7.07 0.69
C GLY A 271 -7.09 -8.54 1.07
N THR A 272 -8.00 -9.36 0.55
CA THR A 272 -7.94 -10.81 0.71
C THR A 272 -6.92 -11.42 -0.24
N ARG A 273 -6.53 -12.68 0.01
CA ARG A 273 -5.64 -13.43 -0.88
C ARG A 273 -6.27 -13.66 -2.27
N SER A 274 -7.60 -13.84 -2.33
CA SER A 274 -8.31 -13.94 -3.60
C SER A 274 -8.28 -12.61 -4.36
N GLU A 275 -8.51 -11.48 -3.70
CA GLU A 275 -8.38 -10.16 -4.30
C GLU A 275 -6.94 -9.90 -4.81
N PHE A 276 -5.94 -10.45 -4.10
CA PHE A 276 -4.56 -10.34 -4.56
C PHE A 276 -4.31 -11.17 -5.84
N ALA A 277 -4.82 -12.41 -5.91
CA ALA A 277 -4.75 -13.22 -7.12
C ALA A 277 -5.46 -12.53 -8.30
N ASP A 278 -6.64 -11.95 -8.07
CA ASP A 278 -7.39 -11.19 -9.06
C ASP A 278 -6.62 -9.94 -9.53
N LEU A 279 -5.99 -9.20 -8.60
CA LEU A 279 -5.12 -8.07 -8.93
C LEU A 279 -3.94 -8.49 -9.81
N LEU A 280 -3.24 -9.58 -9.46
CA LEU A 280 -2.12 -10.11 -10.24
C LEU A 280 -2.57 -10.46 -11.66
N SER A 281 -3.71 -11.14 -11.79
CA SER A 281 -4.32 -11.48 -13.08
C SER A 281 -4.72 -10.22 -13.86
N TYR A 282 -5.29 -9.23 -13.19
CA TYR A 282 -5.69 -7.96 -13.82
C TYR A 282 -4.48 -7.18 -14.34
N CYS A 283 -3.41 -7.08 -13.55
CA CYS A 283 -2.17 -6.45 -13.99
C CYS A 283 -1.60 -7.13 -15.23
N ALA A 284 -1.55 -8.48 -15.24
CA ALA A 284 -1.07 -9.25 -16.38
C ALA A 284 -1.92 -9.02 -17.64
N THR A 285 -3.26 -9.07 -17.50
CA THR A 285 -4.19 -8.98 -18.64
C THR A 285 -4.28 -7.58 -19.23
N ALA A 286 -4.30 -6.55 -18.37
CA ALA A 286 -4.42 -5.15 -18.76
C ALA A 286 -3.06 -4.47 -19.01
N GLY A 287 -1.93 -5.17 -18.83
CA GLY A 287 -0.59 -4.61 -19.00
C GLY A 287 -0.27 -3.50 -17.97
N LEU A 288 -0.87 -3.56 -16.78
CA LEU A 288 -0.69 -2.55 -15.74
C LEU A 288 0.64 -2.74 -15.02
N GLN A 289 1.34 -1.64 -14.79
CA GLN A 289 2.61 -1.62 -14.10
C GLN A 289 2.60 -0.53 -13.01
N PRO A 290 3.12 -0.83 -11.80
CA PRO A 290 3.30 0.18 -10.78
C PRO A 290 4.26 1.28 -11.22
N ALA A 291 3.92 2.53 -10.90
CA ALA A 291 4.85 3.64 -11.03
C ALA A 291 5.94 3.51 -9.96
N ILE A 292 7.17 3.24 -10.39
CA ILE A 292 8.35 3.13 -9.52
C ILE A 292 9.13 4.44 -9.62
N GLY A 293 9.27 5.13 -8.50
CA GLY A 293 10.02 6.39 -8.43
C GLY A 293 11.52 6.17 -8.30
N GLN A 294 11.94 5.15 -7.55
CA GLN A 294 13.34 4.80 -7.38
C GLN A 294 13.51 3.29 -7.16
N GLU A 295 14.56 2.74 -7.75
CA GLU A 295 15.08 1.42 -7.43
C GLU A 295 16.50 1.58 -6.86
N LEU A 296 16.73 1.04 -5.67
CA LEU A 296 17.98 1.13 -4.95
C LEU A 296 18.43 -0.25 -4.49
N PRO A 297 19.74 -0.56 -4.46
CA PRO A 297 20.24 -1.72 -3.75
C PRO A 297 19.78 -1.67 -2.28
N MET A 298 19.49 -2.82 -1.69
CA MET A 298 18.96 -2.89 -0.32
C MET A 298 19.95 -2.32 0.73
N GLU A 299 21.23 -2.31 0.42
CA GLU A 299 22.28 -1.67 1.23
C GLU A 299 22.07 -0.15 1.36
N ARG A 300 21.33 0.46 0.42
CA ARG A 300 20.99 1.89 0.41
C ARG A 300 19.58 2.16 0.97
N ALA A 301 19.01 1.24 1.72
CA ALA A 301 17.66 1.36 2.27
C ALA A 301 17.45 2.66 3.06
N LYS A 302 18.46 3.14 3.79
CA LYS A 302 18.38 4.41 4.55
C LYS A 302 17.96 5.58 3.66
N GLU A 303 18.51 5.68 2.46
CA GLU A 303 18.17 6.75 1.51
C GLU A 303 16.71 6.67 1.05
N ALA A 304 16.18 5.44 0.84
CA ALA A 304 14.79 5.23 0.49
C ALA A 304 13.85 5.62 1.65
N PHE A 305 14.20 5.27 2.89
CA PHE A 305 13.45 5.70 4.08
C PHE A 305 13.47 7.22 4.26
N GLU A 306 14.61 7.88 4.07
CA GLU A 306 14.73 9.35 4.08
C GLU A 306 13.80 9.98 3.03
N ALA A 307 13.84 9.48 1.80
CA ALA A 307 12.98 9.97 0.73
C ALA A 307 11.48 9.81 1.05
N MET A 308 11.12 8.70 1.69
CA MET A 308 9.72 8.45 2.11
C MET A 308 9.28 9.39 3.23
N ILE A 309 10.10 9.58 4.25
CA ILE A 309 9.80 10.46 5.40
C ILE A 309 9.68 11.91 4.94
N ASP A 310 10.53 12.36 4.03
CA ASP A 310 10.51 13.71 3.45
C ASP A 310 9.40 13.91 2.41
N GLY A 311 8.65 12.86 2.06
CA GLY A 311 7.60 12.93 1.03
C GLY A 311 8.13 13.17 -0.38
N ARG A 312 9.41 12.87 -0.64
CA ARG A 312 10.09 12.96 -1.94
C ARG A 312 9.90 11.68 -2.78
N THR A 313 8.70 11.12 -2.74
CA THR A 313 8.36 9.90 -3.48
C THR A 313 7.58 10.23 -4.74
N GLY A 314 8.06 9.83 -5.87
CA GLY A 314 7.35 9.87 -7.16
C GLY A 314 6.87 8.47 -7.58
N GLY A 315 6.00 7.84 -6.79
CA GLY A 315 5.62 6.44 -6.96
C GLY A 315 6.17 5.54 -5.85
N LYS A 316 6.33 4.26 -6.13
CA LYS A 316 6.90 3.28 -5.18
C LYS A 316 8.42 3.38 -5.09
N LEU A 317 8.96 3.14 -3.92
CA LEU A 317 10.39 2.97 -3.68
C LEU A 317 10.67 1.46 -3.57
N VAL A 318 11.61 0.97 -4.36
CA VAL A 318 11.94 -0.45 -4.43
C VAL A 318 13.38 -0.67 -4.00
N LEU A 319 13.59 -1.68 -3.19
CA LEU A 319 14.90 -2.19 -2.78
C LEU A 319 15.16 -3.51 -3.51
N THR A 320 16.29 -3.62 -4.19
CA THR A 320 16.70 -4.82 -4.94
C THR A 320 17.77 -5.60 -4.20
N ARG A 321 17.73 -6.94 -4.39
CA ARG A 321 18.67 -7.88 -3.77
C ARG A 321 19.25 -8.85 -4.78
#